data_f3d67622b5c59b18f4293dcd12b0a6d7
#
_entry.id   f3d67622b5c59b18f4293dcd12b0a6d7
#
_cell.length_a   1.000
_cell.length_b   1.000
_cell.length_c   1.000
_cell.angle_alpha   90.00
_cell.angle_beta   90.00
_cell.angle_gamma   90.00
#
_symmetry.space_group_name_H-M   'P 1'
#
loop_
_entity.id
_entity.type
_entity.pdbx_description
1 polymer ?
#
loop_
_entity_poly.entity_id
_entity_poly.type
_entity_poly.pdbx_seq_one_letter_code
_entity_poly.pdbx_strand_id
1 'polypeptide(L)'
;LIAVYGLFSASILVAQPLPPAPPQAPAPLPATSGSFGQIIAGATAAQQSSANLGFLDFQVAETPQTGLGPLFNDSSCLACHGNPSAGGSSRRTVTRFGQVTATGFDPLIAEDGSLLHARAIAPSLLEKVPANANVTSLRLTTPLYGAGLIEAIPDSAIVANAARPKPPGIGGRVAWITDISTGQLRVGRFGWKNQHATLLGFSADALNNEIGVTNRLFPKAAAPDGNETLLAQFVSLSAPIEDQPSVVTGLSEIDRLTNYMRYLAPPVPAPSTPVSVAGRAVFDAIGCAACHTPTLNTGPNSITALANQNVNLYSDLLLHDMGSSADGIAQGVAGTKEMRTSPLWGIRVRQLFMHDGRATTLQQAILGHAGEGTSSTQAYTRLSAIQQSQLIAFLSTL
;
A
#
# COMPACT_ATOMS: atom_id res chain seq x y z
N LEU A 1 -59.77 6.68 46.19
CA LEU A 1 -58.27 6.56 45.99
C LEU A 1 -58.05 5.30 45.14
N ILE A 2 -57.75 5.48 43.86
CA ILE A 2 -57.40 4.41 42.92
C ILE A 2 -55.90 4.60 42.64
N ALA A 3 -55.08 3.64 43.06
CA ALA A 3 -53.67 3.60 42.75
C ALA A 3 -53.48 2.94 41.40
N VAL A 4 -52.87 3.66 40.45
CA VAL A 4 -52.44 3.14 39.14
C VAL A 4 -50.99 2.67 39.26
N TYR A 5 -50.77 1.37 39.18
CA TYR A 5 -49.43 0.79 39.04
C TYR A 5 -49.01 0.80 37.56
N GLY A 6 -48.05 1.62 37.22
CA GLY A 6 -47.38 1.60 35.93
C GLY A 6 -46.37 0.46 35.85
N LEU A 7 -46.57 -0.49 34.98
CA LEU A 7 -45.63 -1.53 34.62
C LEU A 7 -44.55 -0.97 33.69
N PHE A 8 -43.34 -0.80 34.20
CA PHE A 8 -42.15 -0.56 33.36
C PHE A 8 -41.69 -1.89 32.76
N SER A 9 -41.89 -2.07 31.47
CA SER A 9 -41.27 -3.18 30.70
C SER A 9 -39.82 -2.83 30.41
N ALA A 10 -38.90 -3.48 31.09
CA ALA A 10 -37.46 -3.43 30.72
C ALA A 10 -37.22 -4.29 29.48
N SER A 11 -36.97 -3.65 28.35
CA SER A 11 -36.53 -4.35 27.13
C SER A 11 -35.08 -4.82 27.34
N ILE A 12 -34.88 -6.10 27.44
CA ILE A 12 -33.57 -6.73 27.43
C ILE A 12 -33.02 -6.64 25.99
N LEU A 13 -32.06 -5.77 25.77
CA LEU A 13 -31.25 -5.80 24.52
C LEU A 13 -30.42 -7.08 24.50
N VAL A 14 -30.90 -8.07 23.76
CA VAL A 14 -30.09 -9.26 23.43
C VAL A 14 -29.01 -8.81 22.44
N ALA A 15 -27.77 -8.80 22.89
CA ALA A 15 -26.63 -8.55 22.01
C ALA A 15 -26.61 -9.59 20.90
N GLN A 16 -26.65 -9.16 19.65
CA GLN A 16 -26.53 -10.07 18.52
C GLN A 16 -25.11 -10.67 18.52
N PRO A 17 -24.98 -11.96 18.29
CA PRO A 17 -23.66 -12.61 18.16
C PRO A 17 -22.92 -11.98 16.98
N LEU A 18 -21.65 -11.65 17.18
CA LEU A 18 -20.74 -11.22 16.13
C LEU A 18 -20.76 -12.23 14.98
N PRO A 19 -20.76 -11.78 13.72
CA PRO A 19 -20.66 -12.68 12.59
C PRO A 19 -19.42 -13.58 12.74
N PRO A 20 -19.48 -14.86 12.35
CA PRO A 20 -18.35 -15.76 12.44
C PRO A 20 -17.16 -15.18 11.68
N ALA A 21 -15.97 -15.29 12.27
CA ALA A 21 -14.73 -14.89 11.61
C ALA A 21 -14.65 -15.58 10.22
N PRO A 22 -14.21 -14.86 9.17
CA PRO A 22 -14.07 -15.48 7.86
C PRO A 22 -13.17 -16.72 7.96
N PRO A 23 -13.44 -17.77 7.16
CA PRO A 23 -12.69 -19.00 7.22
C PRO A 23 -11.19 -18.74 7.05
N GLN A 24 -10.40 -19.26 7.96
CA GLN A 24 -8.94 -19.15 7.94
C GLN A 24 -8.43 -19.81 6.66
N ALA A 25 -7.81 -19.04 5.76
CA ALA A 25 -7.25 -19.58 4.54
C ALA A 25 -6.12 -20.57 4.87
N PRO A 26 -5.88 -21.58 4.00
CA PRO A 26 -4.78 -22.50 4.17
C PRO A 26 -3.45 -21.75 4.35
N ALA A 27 -2.59 -22.27 5.21
CA ALA A 27 -1.27 -21.71 5.45
C ALA A 27 -0.52 -21.50 4.12
N PRO A 28 0.22 -20.40 3.95
CA PRO A 28 0.99 -20.18 2.74
C PRO A 28 1.98 -21.31 2.54
N LEU A 29 2.12 -21.78 1.29
CA LEU A 29 3.22 -22.65 0.94
C LEU A 29 4.53 -21.93 1.33
N PRO A 30 5.48 -22.61 1.99
CA PRO A 30 6.75 -21.98 2.33
C PRO A 30 7.41 -21.49 1.04
N ALA A 31 7.56 -20.17 0.91
CA ALA A 31 8.40 -19.61 -0.12
C ALA A 31 9.78 -20.23 0.08
N THR A 32 10.34 -20.79 -1.00
CA THR A 32 11.73 -21.25 -0.95
C THR A 32 12.57 -20.09 -0.43
N SER A 33 13.19 -20.25 0.70
CA SER A 33 13.74 -19.26 1.61
C SER A 33 14.95 -18.45 1.06
N GLY A 34 15.05 -18.25 -0.24
CA GLY A 34 16.19 -17.60 -0.87
C GLY A 34 15.86 -16.38 -1.77
N SER A 35 14.59 -16.09 -2.07
CA SER A 35 14.26 -15.09 -3.10
C SER A 35 13.55 -13.83 -2.59
N PHE A 36 13.20 -13.75 -1.30
CA PHE A 36 12.50 -12.61 -0.73
C PHE A 36 13.19 -12.10 0.54
N GLY A 37 13.08 -10.79 0.80
CA GLY A 37 13.63 -10.17 2.00
C GLY A 37 15.15 -10.00 2.00
N GLN A 38 15.81 -10.19 0.85
CA GLN A 38 17.26 -10.04 0.71
C GLN A 38 17.63 -8.56 0.49
N ILE A 39 18.83 -8.20 0.89
CA ILE A 39 19.42 -6.91 0.53
C ILE A 39 19.87 -6.97 -0.93
N ILE A 40 19.71 -5.85 -1.65
CA ILE A 40 20.06 -5.74 -3.07
C ILE A 40 21.53 -6.05 -3.30
N ALA A 41 21.83 -6.83 -4.34
CA ALA A 41 23.20 -7.16 -4.72
C ALA A 41 23.99 -5.89 -5.08
N GLY A 42 25.25 -5.83 -4.68
CA GLY A 42 26.11 -4.66 -4.90
C GLY A 42 26.00 -3.57 -3.82
N ALA A 43 25.14 -3.75 -2.80
CA ALA A 43 25.16 -2.87 -1.63
C ALA A 43 26.48 -3.02 -0.86
N THR A 44 27.09 -1.88 -0.51
CA THR A 44 28.32 -1.85 0.31
C THR A 44 28.06 -2.34 1.72
N ALA A 45 29.10 -2.71 2.47
CA ALA A 45 28.98 -3.13 3.86
C ALA A 45 28.29 -2.07 4.74
N ALA A 46 28.55 -0.77 4.52
CA ALA A 46 27.90 0.32 5.22
C ALA A 46 26.39 0.39 4.89
N GLN A 47 26.02 0.20 3.63
CA GLN A 47 24.63 0.17 3.18
C GLN A 47 23.86 -1.04 3.75
N GLN A 48 24.51 -2.21 3.77
CA GLN A 48 23.95 -3.42 4.41
C GLN A 48 23.74 -3.22 5.91
N SER A 49 24.74 -2.62 6.59
CA SER A 49 24.60 -2.28 8.01
C SER A 49 23.44 -1.32 8.28
N SER A 50 23.32 -0.28 7.44
CA SER A 50 22.20 0.69 7.56
C SER A 50 20.84 0.04 7.31
N ALA A 51 20.74 -0.83 6.31
CA ALA A 51 19.52 -1.60 6.05
C ALA A 51 19.16 -2.53 7.22
N ASN A 52 20.15 -3.17 7.83
CA ASN A 52 19.93 -4.05 8.99
C ASN A 52 19.43 -3.28 10.22
N LEU A 53 19.90 -2.05 10.45
CA LEU A 53 19.35 -1.19 11.49
C LEU A 53 17.87 -0.89 11.24
N GLY A 54 17.51 -0.49 10.02
CA GLY A 54 16.12 -0.26 9.67
C GLY A 54 15.25 -1.54 9.69
N PHE A 55 15.84 -2.70 9.41
CA PHE A 55 15.15 -3.98 9.58
C PHE A 55 14.83 -4.28 11.05
N LEU A 56 15.70 -3.89 11.99
CA LEU A 56 15.43 -4.02 13.42
C LEU A 56 14.23 -3.14 13.81
N ASP A 57 14.19 -1.87 13.40
CA ASP A 57 13.05 -0.99 13.66
C ASP A 57 11.76 -1.53 13.02
N PHE A 58 11.87 -2.06 11.80
CA PHE A 58 10.73 -2.61 11.06
C PHE A 58 10.02 -3.77 11.79
N GLN A 59 10.73 -4.49 12.64
CA GLN A 59 10.23 -5.63 13.42
C GLN A 59 9.72 -5.23 14.81
N VAL A 60 10.19 -4.12 15.34
CA VAL A 60 9.84 -3.69 16.70
C VAL A 60 8.34 -3.49 16.78
N ALA A 61 7.73 -4.06 17.80
CA ALA A 61 6.37 -3.75 18.18
C ALA A 61 6.39 -2.56 19.15
N GLU A 62 5.92 -1.42 18.66
CA GLU A 62 5.83 -0.22 19.46
C GLU A 62 4.83 -0.35 20.60
N THR A 63 5.12 0.34 21.68
CA THR A 63 4.27 0.49 22.86
C THR A 63 4.03 1.98 23.14
N PRO A 64 3.05 2.38 23.95
CA PRO A 64 2.88 3.79 24.31
C PRO A 64 4.13 4.43 24.94
N GLN A 65 5.03 3.63 25.52
CA GLN A 65 6.29 4.11 26.10
C GLN A 65 7.40 4.28 25.07
N THR A 66 7.31 3.59 23.93
CA THR A 66 8.28 3.68 22.84
C THR A 66 7.75 4.43 21.63
N GLY A 67 6.46 4.92 21.67
CA GLY A 67 5.92 5.84 20.71
C GLY A 67 4.67 5.43 20.00
N LEU A 68 4.16 4.25 20.25
CA LEU A 68 2.86 3.87 19.70
C LEU A 68 1.87 5.01 19.97
N GLY A 69 1.45 5.66 18.89
CA GLY A 69 0.61 6.84 18.99
C GLY A 69 -0.75 6.58 19.59
N PRO A 70 -1.52 7.63 19.90
CA PRO A 70 -2.85 7.44 20.46
C PRO A 70 -3.74 6.60 19.59
N LEU A 71 -3.63 6.75 18.26
CA LEU A 71 -4.37 6.04 17.23
C LEU A 71 -3.40 5.29 16.30
N PHE A 72 -3.73 4.08 15.92
CA PHE A 72 -2.88 3.24 15.08
C PHE A 72 -3.68 2.10 14.42
N ASN A 73 -3.11 1.47 13.39
CA ASN A 73 -3.68 0.28 12.76
C ASN A 73 -2.98 -1.01 13.23
N ASP A 74 -1.67 -0.95 13.46
CA ASP A 74 -0.91 -2.02 14.12
C ASP A 74 0.30 -1.43 14.86
N SER A 75 1.00 -2.25 15.63
CA SER A 75 2.13 -1.81 16.45
C SER A 75 3.49 -2.02 15.78
N SER A 76 3.57 -2.64 14.61
CA SER A 76 4.84 -2.82 13.89
C SER A 76 4.62 -2.90 12.38
N CYS A 77 5.64 -2.51 11.60
CA CYS A 77 5.61 -2.64 10.15
C CYS A 77 5.52 -4.12 9.71
N LEU A 78 6.23 -5.00 10.42
CA LEU A 78 6.26 -6.44 10.15
C LEU A 78 4.87 -7.09 10.27
N ALA A 79 4.00 -6.61 11.14
CA ALA A 79 2.65 -7.13 11.31
C ALA A 79 1.82 -7.08 10.02
N CYS A 80 2.04 -6.05 9.20
CA CYS A 80 1.38 -5.88 7.90
C CYS A 80 2.25 -6.29 6.72
N HIS A 81 3.57 -6.20 6.82
CA HIS A 81 4.52 -6.45 5.75
C HIS A 81 5.38 -7.70 5.98
N GLY A 82 4.82 -8.77 6.57
CA GLY A 82 5.57 -9.97 6.99
C GLY A 82 5.52 -11.17 6.05
N ASN A 83 4.71 -11.19 4.99
CA ASN A 83 4.51 -12.37 4.15
C ASN A 83 4.97 -12.16 2.69
N PRO A 84 5.80 -13.03 2.11
CA PRO A 84 6.41 -14.27 2.65
C PRO A 84 7.61 -14.02 3.57
N SER A 85 8.11 -12.81 3.64
CA SER A 85 9.19 -12.34 4.51
C SER A 85 9.00 -10.86 4.82
N ALA A 86 9.80 -10.30 5.72
CA ALA A 86 9.79 -8.86 5.99
C ALA A 86 9.96 -8.05 4.70
N GLY A 87 9.16 -7.00 4.56
CA GLY A 87 9.00 -6.22 3.33
C GLY A 87 7.96 -6.79 2.35
N GLY A 88 7.29 -7.87 2.69
CA GLY A 88 6.20 -8.45 1.90
C GLY A 88 4.85 -7.75 2.07
N SER A 89 3.80 -8.54 2.07
CA SER A 89 2.42 -8.09 2.28
C SER A 89 1.75 -8.90 3.40
N SER A 90 0.47 -8.72 3.59
CA SER A 90 -0.36 -9.55 4.47
C SER A 90 -1.78 -9.62 3.94
N ARG A 91 -2.68 -10.23 4.73
CA ARG A 91 -4.12 -10.20 4.50
C ARG A 91 -4.81 -9.06 5.26
N ARG A 92 -4.05 -8.24 5.96
CA ARG A 92 -4.56 -7.09 6.70
C ARG A 92 -4.92 -5.98 5.72
N THR A 93 -6.01 -5.31 6.02
CA THR A 93 -6.49 -4.15 5.28
C THR A 93 -6.69 -2.99 6.25
N VAL A 94 -6.52 -1.79 5.75
CA VAL A 94 -6.97 -0.57 6.41
C VAL A 94 -8.27 -0.10 5.78
N THR A 95 -9.11 0.59 6.55
CA THR A 95 -10.35 1.18 6.07
C THR A 95 -10.12 2.63 5.69
N ARG A 96 -10.50 2.99 4.47
CA ARG A 96 -10.61 4.38 4.02
C ARG A 96 -12.07 4.76 3.91
N PHE A 97 -12.37 6.02 4.21
CA PHE A 97 -13.72 6.56 4.14
C PHE A 97 -13.71 7.98 3.55
N GLY A 98 -14.89 8.47 3.24
CA GLY A 98 -15.09 9.85 2.79
C GLY A 98 -16.53 10.10 2.38
N GLN A 99 -16.78 11.28 1.86
CA GLN A 99 -18.09 11.68 1.38
C GLN A 99 -18.02 12.09 -0.10
N VAL A 100 -18.79 11.42 -0.94
CA VAL A 100 -19.06 11.87 -2.30
C VAL A 100 -20.22 12.85 -2.24
N THR A 101 -19.96 14.07 -2.73
CA THR A 101 -20.94 15.17 -2.78
C THR A 101 -21.26 15.54 -4.24
N ALA A 102 -22.21 16.42 -4.45
CA ALA A 102 -22.51 16.96 -5.78
C ALA A 102 -21.34 17.75 -6.40
N THR A 103 -20.43 18.27 -5.58
CA THR A 103 -19.27 19.08 -6.01
C THR A 103 -17.95 18.31 -6.04
N GLY A 104 -17.94 17.05 -5.62
CA GLY A 104 -16.75 16.21 -5.61
C GLY A 104 -16.63 15.32 -4.37
N PHE A 105 -15.42 14.87 -4.09
CA PHE A 105 -15.10 14.04 -2.94
C PHE A 105 -14.58 14.92 -1.79
N ASP A 106 -15.17 14.74 -0.62
CA ASP A 106 -14.70 15.31 0.65
C ASP A 106 -14.00 14.19 1.46
N PRO A 107 -12.70 14.34 1.78
CA PRO A 107 -11.98 13.38 2.62
C PRO A 107 -12.33 13.47 4.10
N LEU A 108 -13.25 14.35 4.51
CA LEU A 108 -13.65 14.56 5.90
C LEU A 108 -12.48 14.97 6.79
N ILE A 109 -11.77 16.04 6.39
CA ILE A 109 -10.61 16.57 7.14
C ILE A 109 -10.97 17.00 8.56
N ALA A 110 -12.21 17.44 8.78
CA ALA A 110 -12.69 17.82 10.12
C ALA A 110 -12.73 16.64 11.09
N GLU A 111 -12.80 15.42 10.57
CA GLU A 111 -12.76 14.15 11.29
C GLU A 111 -11.38 13.48 11.16
N ASP A 112 -10.31 14.27 10.97
CA ASP A 112 -8.91 13.87 10.80
C ASP A 112 -8.62 13.07 9.51
N GLY A 113 -9.37 13.30 8.46
CA GLY A 113 -9.10 12.75 7.13
C GLY A 113 -9.78 11.42 6.85
N SER A 114 -9.26 10.67 5.88
CA SER A 114 -9.96 9.52 5.29
C SER A 114 -9.44 8.15 5.74
N LEU A 115 -8.57 8.05 6.73
CA LEU A 115 -8.08 6.78 7.29
C LEU A 115 -8.78 6.51 8.63
N LEU A 116 -9.37 5.34 8.78
CA LEU A 116 -9.84 4.86 10.07
C LEU A 116 -8.69 4.14 10.78
N HIS A 117 -8.31 4.62 11.94
CA HIS A 117 -7.41 3.89 12.83
C HIS A 117 -8.21 2.82 13.59
N ALA A 118 -7.91 1.56 13.32
CA ALA A 118 -8.67 0.44 13.87
C ALA A 118 -8.41 0.20 15.36
N ARG A 119 -7.40 0.86 15.93
CA ARG A 119 -6.91 0.67 17.30
C ARG A 119 -6.55 2.01 17.94
N ALA A 120 -6.55 2.01 19.28
CA ALA A 120 -6.14 3.13 20.09
C ALA A 120 -5.48 2.64 21.39
N ILE A 121 -4.67 3.48 22.03
CA ILE A 121 -4.06 3.19 23.33
C ILE A 121 -5.08 3.17 24.47
N ALA A 122 -6.26 3.76 24.27
CA ALA A 122 -7.36 3.75 25.25
C ALA A 122 -8.71 3.58 24.53
N PRO A 123 -9.69 2.87 25.14
CA PRO A 123 -11.01 2.67 24.50
C PRO A 123 -11.76 3.96 24.15
N SER A 124 -11.54 5.03 24.91
CA SER A 124 -12.17 6.34 24.66
C SER A 124 -11.68 7.04 23.40
N LEU A 125 -10.56 6.60 22.83
CA LEU A 125 -9.97 7.16 21.61
C LEU A 125 -10.36 6.37 20.34
N LEU A 126 -11.06 5.23 20.47
CA LEU A 126 -11.41 4.41 19.32
C LEU A 126 -12.28 5.18 18.34
N GLU A 127 -11.79 5.30 17.12
CA GLU A 127 -12.49 5.95 16.01
C GLU A 127 -13.63 5.10 15.45
N LYS A 128 -14.52 5.78 14.78
CA LYS A 128 -15.59 5.18 13.98
C LYS A 128 -15.66 5.86 12.63
N VAL A 129 -16.13 5.12 11.63
CA VAL A 129 -16.46 5.76 10.36
C VAL A 129 -17.51 6.83 10.61
N PRO A 130 -17.24 8.10 10.26
CA PRO A 130 -18.19 9.21 10.50
C PRO A 130 -19.55 8.97 9.86
N ALA A 131 -20.61 9.40 10.51
CA ALA A 131 -21.99 9.18 10.02
C ALA A 131 -22.31 9.88 8.68
N ASN A 132 -21.55 10.93 8.35
CA ASN A 132 -21.62 11.65 7.08
C ASN A 132 -20.78 11.00 5.96
N ALA A 133 -19.95 10.02 6.26
CA ALA A 133 -19.26 9.23 5.25
C ALA A 133 -20.28 8.36 4.49
N ASN A 134 -20.26 8.45 3.16
CA ASN A 134 -21.14 7.65 2.29
C ASN A 134 -20.37 6.71 1.35
N VAL A 135 -19.06 6.70 1.45
CA VAL A 135 -18.19 5.75 0.78
C VAL A 135 -17.13 5.23 1.75
N THR A 136 -16.92 3.93 1.74
CA THR A 136 -15.85 3.24 2.47
C THR A 136 -15.17 2.23 1.55
N SER A 137 -13.89 2.02 1.74
CA SER A 137 -13.12 1.02 0.99
C SER A 137 -12.02 0.43 1.85
N LEU A 138 -11.70 -0.82 1.59
CA LEU A 138 -10.54 -1.48 2.17
C LEU A 138 -9.31 -1.28 1.28
N ARG A 139 -8.14 -1.15 1.90
CA ARG A 139 -6.85 -1.16 1.18
C ARG A 139 -5.94 -2.20 1.77
N LEU A 140 -5.51 -3.11 0.91
CA LEU A 140 -4.59 -4.19 1.24
C LEU A 140 -3.15 -3.66 1.32
N THR A 141 -2.36 -4.25 2.19
CA THR A 141 -0.92 -3.98 2.33
C THR A 141 -0.18 -4.26 1.02
N THR A 142 0.63 -3.32 0.56
CA THR A 142 1.46 -3.46 -0.65
C THR A 142 2.85 -4.00 -0.30
N PRO A 143 3.45 -4.90 -1.13
CA PRO A 143 4.84 -5.31 -0.94
C PRO A 143 5.81 -4.13 -1.13
N LEU A 144 6.91 -4.16 -0.39
CA LEU A 144 7.96 -3.14 -0.39
C LEU A 144 9.22 -3.58 -1.17
N TYR A 145 9.27 -4.83 -1.63
CA TYR A 145 10.41 -5.37 -2.38
C TYR A 145 10.75 -4.51 -3.59
N GLY A 146 12.03 -4.19 -3.76
CA GLY A 146 12.51 -3.40 -4.88
C GLY A 146 12.11 -1.93 -4.86
N ALA A 147 11.57 -1.42 -3.74
CA ALA A 147 11.10 -0.04 -3.63
C ALA A 147 12.21 0.99 -3.91
N GLY A 148 13.47 0.70 -3.53
CA GLY A 148 14.60 1.55 -3.87
C GLY A 148 14.89 1.65 -5.37
N LEU A 149 14.67 0.57 -6.13
CA LEU A 149 14.76 0.63 -7.59
C LEU A 149 13.64 1.48 -8.18
N ILE A 150 12.41 1.39 -7.64
CA ILE A 150 11.29 2.24 -8.06
C ILE A 150 11.60 3.72 -7.76
N GLU A 151 12.15 4.04 -6.58
CA GLU A 151 12.57 5.40 -6.23
C GLU A 151 13.63 5.95 -7.21
N ALA A 152 14.55 5.10 -7.64
CA ALA A 152 15.67 5.45 -8.53
C ALA A 152 15.25 5.61 -10.02
N ILE A 153 14.04 5.26 -10.42
CA ILE A 153 13.53 5.54 -11.77
C ILE A 153 13.36 7.07 -11.90
N PRO A 154 13.99 7.73 -12.88
CA PRO A 154 13.84 9.16 -13.08
C PRO A 154 12.39 9.55 -13.40
N ASP A 155 11.94 10.71 -12.91
CA ASP A 155 10.61 11.25 -13.23
C ASP A 155 10.42 11.34 -14.76
N SER A 156 11.46 11.74 -15.50
CA SER A 156 11.47 11.79 -16.96
C SER A 156 11.20 10.43 -17.62
N ALA A 157 11.63 9.32 -17.03
CA ALA A 157 11.35 7.98 -17.58
C ALA A 157 9.87 7.61 -17.46
N ILE A 158 9.24 7.97 -16.33
CA ILE A 158 7.79 7.76 -16.12
C ILE A 158 6.99 8.65 -17.08
N VAL A 159 7.39 9.92 -17.22
CA VAL A 159 6.76 10.88 -18.15
C VAL A 159 6.89 10.40 -19.60
N ALA A 160 8.07 9.97 -20.00
CA ALA A 160 8.31 9.42 -21.35
C ALA A 160 7.48 8.14 -21.60
N ASN A 161 7.31 7.29 -20.59
CA ASN A 161 6.46 6.09 -20.70
C ASN A 161 4.98 6.46 -20.82
N ALA A 162 4.52 7.49 -20.10
CA ALA A 162 3.14 8.00 -20.21
C ALA A 162 2.82 8.53 -21.61
N ALA A 163 3.79 9.14 -22.28
CA ALA A 163 3.66 9.70 -23.61
C ALA A 163 3.68 8.65 -24.74
N ARG A 164 3.96 7.38 -24.45
CA ARG A 164 3.96 6.30 -25.47
C ARG A 164 2.54 6.08 -26.00
N PRO A 165 2.40 5.78 -27.31
CA PRO A 165 1.12 5.35 -27.86
C PRO A 165 0.60 4.13 -27.11
N LYS A 166 -0.67 4.17 -26.73
CA LYS A 166 -1.37 3.08 -26.05
C LYS A 166 -2.58 2.64 -26.86
N PRO A 167 -3.09 1.42 -26.67
CA PRO A 167 -4.33 0.99 -27.27
C PRO A 167 -5.50 1.96 -26.96
N PRO A 168 -6.49 2.08 -27.85
CA PRO A 168 -7.66 2.92 -27.60
C PRO A 168 -8.34 2.58 -26.26
N GLY A 169 -8.70 3.61 -25.50
CA GLY A 169 -9.33 3.46 -24.18
C GLY A 169 -8.37 3.22 -23.02
N ILE A 170 -7.07 3.14 -23.27
CA ILE A 170 -6.03 3.10 -22.25
C ILE A 170 -5.26 4.41 -22.29
N GLY A 171 -5.33 5.18 -21.20
CA GLY A 171 -4.62 6.46 -21.05
C GLY A 171 -3.50 6.34 -20.04
N GLY A 172 -3.85 6.51 -18.81
CA GLY A 172 -2.92 6.67 -17.69
C GLY A 172 -2.32 8.07 -17.65
N ARG A 173 -2.16 8.61 -16.47
CA ARG A 173 -1.56 9.93 -16.30
C ARG A 173 -0.50 9.95 -15.22
N VAL A 174 0.44 10.87 -15.37
CA VAL A 174 1.46 11.15 -14.36
C VAL A 174 0.82 11.82 -13.15
N ALA A 175 1.13 11.36 -11.95
CA ALA A 175 0.75 12.00 -10.71
C ALA A 175 1.83 13.03 -10.31
N TRP A 176 1.65 14.27 -10.65
CA TRP A 176 2.54 15.33 -10.18
C TRP A 176 2.14 15.75 -8.77
N ILE A 177 3.05 15.61 -7.81
CA ILE A 177 2.83 15.92 -6.39
C ILE A 177 3.97 16.78 -5.85
N THR A 178 3.69 17.57 -4.82
CA THR A 178 4.75 18.19 -4.01
C THR A 178 5.26 17.15 -3.03
N ASP A 179 6.50 16.69 -3.20
CA ASP A 179 7.12 15.73 -2.31
C ASP A 179 7.39 16.34 -0.94
N ILE A 180 6.85 15.74 0.10
CA ILE A 180 6.92 16.29 1.47
C ILE A 180 8.34 16.35 2.02
N SER A 181 9.23 15.45 1.57
CA SER A 181 10.60 15.39 2.07
C SER A 181 11.52 16.45 1.45
N THR A 182 11.17 16.96 0.25
CA THR A 182 12.03 17.90 -0.49
C THR A 182 11.33 19.23 -0.80
N GLY A 183 10.02 19.30 -0.71
CA GLY A 183 9.22 20.45 -1.15
C GLY A 183 9.16 20.62 -2.67
N GLN A 184 9.76 19.74 -3.45
CA GLN A 184 9.82 19.84 -4.90
C GLN A 184 8.64 19.15 -5.58
N LEU A 185 8.27 19.64 -6.77
CA LEU A 185 7.30 18.94 -7.62
C LEU A 185 7.95 17.70 -8.24
N ARG A 186 7.42 16.54 -7.94
CA ARG A 186 7.94 15.23 -8.34
C ARG A 186 6.83 14.34 -8.86
N VAL A 187 7.22 13.27 -9.56
CA VAL A 187 6.27 12.22 -9.97
C VAL A 187 6.04 11.26 -8.81
N GLY A 188 4.79 11.21 -8.31
CA GLY A 188 4.33 10.24 -7.32
C GLY A 188 4.40 8.81 -7.87
N ARG A 189 4.82 7.86 -7.02
CA ARG A 189 5.07 6.46 -7.41
C ARG A 189 4.80 5.45 -6.32
N PHE A 190 4.56 5.89 -5.09
CA PHE A 190 4.26 5.03 -3.93
C PHE A 190 2.84 5.26 -3.43
N GLY A 191 2.30 4.23 -2.75
CA GLY A 191 0.92 4.14 -2.33
C GLY A 191 -0.04 3.75 -3.47
N TRP A 192 -1.26 3.40 -3.12
CA TRP A 192 -2.30 3.02 -4.10
C TRP A 192 -2.73 4.17 -5.02
N LYS A 193 -2.48 5.41 -4.62
CA LYS A 193 -2.88 6.65 -5.30
C LYS A 193 -1.70 7.54 -5.70
N ASN A 194 -0.48 7.01 -5.73
CA ASN A 194 0.73 7.78 -6.06
C ASN A 194 0.94 9.01 -5.16
N GLN A 195 0.59 8.93 -3.89
CA GLN A 195 0.67 10.06 -2.97
C GLN A 195 2.10 10.43 -2.53
N HIS A 196 3.09 9.57 -2.75
CA HIS A 196 4.49 9.83 -2.40
C HIS A 196 5.44 9.63 -3.59
N ALA A 197 6.46 10.48 -3.67
CA ALA A 197 7.51 10.39 -4.68
C ALA A 197 8.79 9.74 -4.13
N THR A 198 9.01 9.82 -2.81
CA THR A 198 10.21 9.35 -2.11
C THR A 198 9.86 8.29 -1.06
N LEU A 199 10.81 7.42 -0.78
CA LEU A 199 10.68 6.45 0.31
C LEU A 199 10.69 7.13 1.67
N LEU A 200 11.42 8.25 1.81
CA LEU A 200 11.44 9.00 3.07
C LEU A 200 10.06 9.56 3.41
N GLY A 201 9.40 10.20 2.44
CA GLY A 201 8.03 10.69 2.61
C GLY A 201 7.04 9.56 2.88
N PHE A 202 7.20 8.42 2.19
CA PHE A 202 6.35 7.25 2.37
C PHE A 202 6.55 6.56 3.73
N SER A 203 7.82 6.43 4.20
CA SER A 203 8.11 5.89 5.54
C SER A 203 7.53 6.75 6.64
N ALA A 204 7.69 8.07 6.51
CA ALA A 204 7.20 9.03 7.49
C ALA A 204 5.67 9.04 7.58
N ASP A 205 4.98 9.00 6.44
CA ASP A 205 3.53 8.89 6.36
C ASP A 205 3.03 7.59 7.00
N ALA A 206 3.66 6.45 6.65
CA ALA A 206 3.28 5.15 7.19
C ALA A 206 3.53 5.05 8.70
N LEU A 207 4.66 5.58 9.19
CA LEU A 207 4.98 5.58 10.61
C LEU A 207 3.94 6.38 11.40
N ASN A 208 3.52 7.55 10.90
CA ASN A 208 2.51 8.38 11.54
C ASN A 208 1.11 7.77 11.44
N ASN A 209 0.67 7.40 10.23
CA ASN A 209 -0.71 6.97 10.00
C ASN A 209 -1.00 5.52 10.42
N GLU A 210 0.00 4.61 10.37
CA GLU A 210 -0.25 3.19 10.65
C GLU A 210 0.18 2.79 12.07
N ILE A 211 1.21 3.46 12.62
CA ILE A 211 1.77 3.19 13.96
C ILE A 211 1.43 4.33 14.94
N GLY A 212 1.09 5.50 14.42
CA GLY A 212 0.77 6.69 15.21
C GLY A 212 1.99 7.44 15.73
N VAL A 213 3.19 7.07 15.30
CA VAL A 213 4.46 7.69 15.73
C VAL A 213 4.68 8.98 14.94
N THR A 214 4.76 10.11 15.66
CA THR A 214 5.06 11.40 15.05
C THR A 214 6.53 11.49 14.64
N ASN A 215 6.79 12.24 13.58
CA ASN A 215 8.12 12.42 13.04
C ASN A 215 8.32 13.82 12.46
N ARG A 216 9.53 14.16 12.03
CA ARG A 216 9.86 15.50 11.51
C ARG A 216 9.05 15.93 10.28
N LEU A 217 8.55 14.99 9.48
CA LEU A 217 7.71 15.30 8.31
C LEU A 217 6.21 15.31 8.67
N PHE A 218 5.80 14.53 9.66
CA PHE A 218 4.44 14.47 10.20
C PHE A 218 4.47 14.67 11.73
N PRO A 219 4.60 15.95 12.19
CA PRO A 219 4.83 16.25 13.60
C PRO A 219 3.56 16.21 14.47
N LYS A 220 2.40 15.95 13.89
CA LYS A 220 1.12 15.87 14.59
C LYS A 220 0.63 14.44 14.68
N ALA A 221 0.17 14.03 15.86
CA ALA A 221 -0.58 12.81 16.02
C ALA A 221 -2.01 12.99 15.46
N ALA A 222 -2.61 11.89 14.99
CA ALA A 222 -4.00 11.87 14.55
C ALA A 222 -4.94 12.14 15.75
N ALA A 223 -5.98 12.94 15.52
CA ALA A 223 -6.96 13.28 16.54
C ALA A 223 -8.21 12.38 16.39
N PRO A 224 -8.65 11.66 17.46
CA PRO A 224 -9.78 10.74 17.36
C PRO A 224 -11.05 11.46 16.86
N ASP A 225 -11.56 11.06 15.71
CA ASP A 225 -12.70 11.71 15.06
C ASP A 225 -12.54 13.25 14.96
N GLY A 226 -11.31 13.75 14.78
CA GLY A 226 -10.96 15.18 14.75
C GLY A 226 -10.99 15.89 16.12
N ASN A 227 -11.12 15.16 17.22
CA ASN A 227 -11.25 15.73 18.55
C ASN A 227 -9.89 16.03 19.21
N GLU A 228 -9.31 17.19 18.89
CA GLU A 228 -8.05 17.68 19.46
C GLU A 228 -8.09 17.85 21.01
N THR A 229 -9.26 18.16 21.59
CA THR A 229 -9.41 18.29 23.05
C THR A 229 -9.27 16.93 23.71
N LEU A 230 -9.80 15.89 23.12
CA LEU A 230 -9.64 14.52 23.62
C LEU A 230 -8.20 14.05 23.40
N LEU A 231 -7.61 14.27 22.23
CA LEU A 231 -6.22 13.96 21.95
C LEU A 231 -5.28 14.57 22.99
N ALA A 232 -5.47 15.84 23.34
CA ALA A 232 -4.63 16.56 24.31
C ALA A 232 -4.55 15.91 25.71
N GLN A 233 -5.53 15.07 26.07
CA GLN A 233 -5.53 14.34 27.34
C GLN A 233 -4.57 13.15 27.34
N PHE A 234 -4.12 12.71 26.16
CA PHE A 234 -3.32 11.51 25.96
C PHE A 234 -1.94 11.78 25.35
N VAL A 235 -1.68 12.96 24.83
CA VAL A 235 -0.38 13.32 24.21
C VAL A 235 0.81 13.17 25.16
N SER A 236 0.58 13.32 26.48
CA SER A 236 1.63 13.08 27.47
C SER A 236 1.96 11.59 27.68
N LEU A 237 1.12 10.69 27.17
CA LEU A 237 1.32 9.24 27.23
C LEU A 237 1.90 8.69 25.93
N SER A 238 1.68 9.36 24.80
CA SER A 238 2.42 9.12 23.58
C SER A 238 3.78 9.80 23.73
N ALA A 239 4.82 9.01 23.69
CA ALA A 239 6.18 9.47 23.90
C ALA A 239 6.54 10.61 22.93
N PRO A 240 7.44 11.45 23.34
CA PRO A 240 7.85 12.59 22.52
C PRO A 240 8.60 12.10 21.31
N ILE A 241 8.34 12.72 20.19
CA ILE A 241 9.20 12.81 19.01
C ILE A 241 10.25 11.70 18.95
N GLU A 242 9.84 10.54 18.52
CA GLU A 242 10.75 9.40 18.40
C GLU A 242 11.67 9.48 17.20
N ASP A 243 11.40 10.38 16.27
CA ASP A 243 12.25 10.65 15.13
C ASP A 243 13.52 11.44 15.50
N GLN A 244 14.08 11.19 16.70
CA GLN A 244 15.36 11.79 17.09
C GLN A 244 16.52 11.03 16.43
N PRO A 245 17.48 11.76 15.83
CA PRO A 245 18.68 11.12 15.29
C PRO A 245 19.46 10.42 16.40
N SER A 246 19.83 9.17 16.15
CA SER A 246 20.72 8.43 17.03
C SER A 246 22.06 9.15 17.15
N VAL A 247 22.57 9.32 18.37
CA VAL A 247 23.91 9.90 18.61
C VAL A 247 25.05 9.09 17.99
N VAL A 248 24.82 7.81 17.69
CA VAL A 248 25.80 6.90 17.10
C VAL A 248 25.80 6.96 15.57
N THR A 249 24.62 7.00 14.96
CA THR A 249 24.47 6.89 13.49
C THR A 249 24.08 8.21 12.83
N GLY A 250 23.55 9.17 13.59
CA GLY A 250 22.96 10.40 13.06
C GLY A 250 21.64 10.18 12.30
N LEU A 251 21.12 8.95 12.27
CA LEU A 251 19.89 8.59 11.57
C LEU A 251 18.72 8.51 12.56
N SER A 252 17.59 9.10 12.18
CA SER A 252 16.33 8.92 12.89
C SER A 252 15.64 7.62 12.44
N GLU A 253 14.52 7.29 13.06
CA GLU A 253 13.78 6.08 12.74
C GLU A 253 13.29 6.07 11.29
N ILE A 254 12.69 7.16 10.79
CA ILE A 254 12.25 7.22 9.40
C ILE A 254 13.41 7.10 8.40
N ASP A 255 14.63 7.55 8.75
CA ASP A 255 15.82 7.38 7.92
C ASP A 255 16.22 5.89 7.85
N ARG A 256 16.19 5.20 8.99
CA ARG A 256 16.56 3.78 9.08
C ARG A 256 15.53 2.90 8.36
N LEU A 257 14.23 3.13 8.57
CA LEU A 257 13.14 2.45 7.83
C LEU A 257 13.25 2.69 6.32
N THR A 258 13.51 3.94 5.92
CA THR A 258 13.77 4.30 4.51
C THR A 258 14.93 3.51 3.92
N ASN A 259 16.04 3.40 4.65
CA ASN A 259 17.22 2.66 4.19
C ASN A 259 16.94 1.16 4.09
N TYR A 260 16.18 0.57 5.01
CA TYR A 260 15.73 -0.81 4.87
C TYR A 260 14.97 -1.01 3.56
N MET A 261 13.93 -0.24 3.29
CA MET A 261 13.14 -0.35 2.06
C MET A 261 13.93 -0.04 0.81
N ARG A 262 14.87 0.90 0.86
CA ARG A 262 15.72 1.29 -0.28
C ARG A 262 16.65 0.18 -0.72
N TYR A 263 17.17 -0.57 0.23
CA TYR A 263 18.10 -1.68 -0.05
C TYR A 263 17.42 -3.05 -0.15
N LEU A 264 16.12 -3.12 0.02
CA LEU A 264 15.38 -4.37 -0.12
C LEU A 264 15.30 -4.79 -1.59
N ALA A 265 15.87 -5.95 -1.92
CA ALA A 265 15.93 -6.45 -3.29
C ALA A 265 14.53 -6.73 -3.87
N PRO A 266 14.35 -6.57 -5.20
CA PRO A 266 13.17 -7.09 -5.87
C PRO A 266 13.16 -8.62 -5.84
N PRO A 267 11.97 -9.25 -5.87
CA PRO A 267 11.88 -10.71 -5.94
C PRO A 267 12.55 -11.26 -7.20
N VAL A 268 13.29 -12.33 -7.07
CA VAL A 268 13.83 -13.06 -8.22
C VAL A 268 12.71 -13.83 -8.90
N PRO A 269 12.46 -13.66 -10.21
CA PRO A 269 11.44 -14.42 -10.92
C PRO A 269 11.70 -15.93 -10.84
N ALA A 270 10.62 -16.73 -10.85
CA ALA A 270 10.76 -18.17 -10.99
C ALA A 270 11.30 -18.53 -12.39
N PRO A 271 11.96 -19.68 -12.55
CA PRO A 271 12.46 -20.13 -13.85
C PRO A 271 11.34 -20.17 -14.91
N SER A 272 11.65 -19.67 -16.11
CA SER A 272 10.72 -19.70 -17.22
C SER A 272 10.58 -21.13 -17.76
N THR A 273 9.37 -21.47 -18.18
CA THR A 273 9.02 -22.70 -18.89
C THR A 273 8.49 -22.38 -20.30
N PRO A 274 8.44 -23.31 -21.23
CA PRO A 274 7.81 -23.09 -22.53
C PRO A 274 6.37 -22.56 -22.41
N VAL A 275 5.62 -23.03 -21.41
CA VAL A 275 4.25 -22.58 -21.12
C VAL A 275 4.22 -21.12 -20.65
N SER A 276 5.10 -20.73 -19.74
CA SER A 276 5.16 -19.36 -19.25
C SER A 276 5.69 -18.37 -20.31
N VAL A 277 6.59 -18.82 -21.19
CA VAL A 277 7.05 -18.01 -22.34
C VAL A 277 5.90 -17.72 -23.30
N ALA A 278 5.09 -18.75 -23.63
CA ALA A 278 3.87 -18.56 -24.43
C ALA A 278 2.88 -17.63 -23.70
N GLY A 279 2.77 -17.74 -22.38
CA GLY A 279 1.93 -16.87 -21.55
C GLY A 279 2.36 -15.41 -21.57
N ARG A 280 3.66 -15.13 -21.65
CA ARG A 280 4.18 -13.78 -21.85
C ARG A 280 3.69 -13.19 -23.19
N ALA A 281 3.71 -13.94 -24.26
CA ALA A 281 3.18 -13.49 -25.55
C ALA A 281 1.67 -13.19 -25.46
N VAL A 282 0.91 -14.00 -24.73
CA VAL A 282 -0.51 -13.73 -24.46
C VAL A 282 -0.70 -12.44 -23.68
N PHE A 283 0.09 -12.20 -22.62
CA PHE A 283 0.07 -10.99 -21.81
C PHE A 283 0.26 -9.72 -22.67
N ASP A 284 1.23 -9.75 -23.57
CA ASP A 284 1.48 -8.65 -24.49
C ASP A 284 0.33 -8.49 -25.52
N ALA A 285 -0.14 -9.59 -26.08
CA ALA A 285 -1.18 -9.59 -27.15
C ALA A 285 -2.55 -9.07 -26.68
N ILE A 286 -2.95 -9.33 -25.42
CA ILE A 286 -4.25 -8.86 -24.90
C ILE A 286 -4.16 -7.48 -24.20
N GLY A 287 -3.00 -6.81 -24.30
CA GLY A 287 -2.84 -5.41 -23.88
C GLY A 287 -2.49 -5.19 -22.40
N CYS A 288 -2.22 -6.23 -21.63
CA CYS A 288 -1.82 -6.07 -20.21
C CYS A 288 -0.56 -5.20 -20.06
N ALA A 289 0.39 -5.33 -21.00
CA ALA A 289 1.64 -4.57 -21.01
C ALA A 289 1.46 -3.06 -21.24
N ALA A 290 0.28 -2.59 -21.63
CA ALA A 290 0.00 -1.17 -21.82
C ALA A 290 0.01 -0.37 -20.51
N CYS A 291 -0.43 -0.99 -19.40
CA CYS A 291 -0.35 -0.47 -18.03
C CYS A 291 0.77 -1.18 -17.26
N HIS A 292 0.81 -2.49 -17.31
CA HIS A 292 1.86 -3.30 -16.70
C HIS A 292 3.12 -3.33 -17.58
N THR A 293 3.70 -2.13 -17.83
CA THR A 293 4.95 -1.96 -18.59
C THR A 293 6.03 -2.87 -18.00
N PRO A 294 6.61 -3.78 -18.79
CA PRO A 294 7.49 -4.81 -18.25
C PRO A 294 8.72 -4.26 -17.54
N THR A 295 9.36 -3.25 -18.15
CA THR A 295 10.64 -2.72 -17.67
C THR A 295 10.66 -1.21 -17.78
N LEU A 296 11.10 -0.57 -16.69
CA LEU A 296 11.58 0.80 -16.66
C LEU A 296 13.07 0.78 -16.27
N ASN A 297 13.77 1.89 -16.45
CA ASN A 297 15.20 1.98 -16.18
C ASN A 297 15.47 3.00 -15.08
N THR A 298 16.36 2.68 -14.16
CA THR A 298 16.90 3.69 -13.26
C THR A 298 17.92 4.56 -14.02
N GLY A 299 18.10 5.77 -13.51
CA GLY A 299 19.14 6.68 -14.02
C GLY A 299 20.46 6.56 -13.26
N PRO A 300 21.39 7.50 -13.51
CA PRO A 300 22.54 7.70 -12.63
C PRO A 300 22.10 7.86 -11.19
N ASN A 301 22.79 7.21 -10.26
CA ASN A 301 22.47 7.25 -8.84
C ASN A 301 23.77 7.19 -8.01
N SER A 302 23.81 7.89 -6.89
CA SER A 302 24.95 7.85 -5.95
C SER A 302 25.10 6.47 -5.28
N ILE A 303 24.02 5.69 -5.23
CA ILE A 303 24.04 4.29 -4.78
C ILE A 303 24.23 3.42 -6.00
N THR A 304 25.46 2.89 -6.18
CA THR A 304 25.85 2.10 -7.35
C THR A 304 24.91 0.92 -7.62
N ALA A 305 24.44 0.25 -6.57
CA ALA A 305 23.49 -0.86 -6.68
C ALA A 305 22.14 -0.48 -7.30
N LEU A 306 21.79 0.81 -7.28
CA LEU A 306 20.54 1.34 -7.85
C LEU A 306 20.76 2.07 -9.19
N ALA A 307 22.01 2.30 -9.60
CA ALA A 307 22.34 3.09 -10.79
C ALA A 307 22.19 2.28 -12.08
N ASN A 308 21.56 2.86 -13.10
CA ASN A 308 21.49 2.32 -14.47
C ASN A 308 21.00 0.85 -14.55
N GLN A 309 20.03 0.49 -13.72
CA GLN A 309 19.46 -0.86 -13.66
C GLN A 309 18.20 -0.99 -14.54
N ASN A 310 18.02 -2.18 -15.14
CA ASN A 310 16.75 -2.59 -15.72
C ASN A 310 15.81 -3.04 -14.59
N VAL A 311 14.68 -2.35 -14.42
CA VAL A 311 13.69 -2.63 -13.38
C VAL A 311 12.51 -3.34 -13.99
N ASN A 312 12.44 -4.66 -13.83
CA ASN A 312 11.38 -5.51 -14.40
C ASN A 312 10.15 -5.55 -13.47
N LEU A 313 9.58 -4.39 -13.19
CA LEU A 313 8.51 -4.23 -12.21
C LEU A 313 7.12 -4.59 -12.76
N TYR A 314 6.91 -4.62 -14.07
CA TYR A 314 5.60 -4.80 -14.70
C TYR A 314 4.57 -3.77 -14.19
N SER A 315 4.94 -2.50 -14.29
CA SER A 315 4.09 -1.35 -13.96
C SER A 315 4.63 -0.11 -14.67
N ASP A 316 3.72 0.73 -15.13
CA ASP A 316 4.07 2.06 -15.65
C ASP A 316 4.11 3.14 -14.56
N LEU A 317 3.70 2.81 -13.33
CA LEU A 317 3.59 3.71 -12.18
C LEU A 317 2.62 4.89 -12.41
N LEU A 318 1.71 4.80 -13.38
CA LEU A 318 0.74 5.83 -13.69
C LEU A 318 -0.57 5.63 -12.91
N LEU A 319 -1.38 6.68 -12.86
CA LEU A 319 -2.77 6.61 -12.42
C LEU A 319 -3.65 6.31 -13.63
N HIS A 320 -4.52 5.30 -13.49
CA HIS A 320 -5.51 4.89 -14.48
C HIS A 320 -6.92 4.96 -13.93
N ASP A 321 -7.88 5.40 -14.73
CA ASP A 321 -9.30 5.29 -14.38
C ASP A 321 -9.74 3.83 -14.42
N MET A 322 -9.91 3.24 -13.26
CA MET A 322 -10.32 1.84 -13.09
C MET A 322 -11.85 1.69 -12.96
N GLY A 323 -12.61 2.77 -13.17
CA GLY A 323 -14.06 2.74 -13.13
C GLY A 323 -14.60 2.14 -11.84
N SER A 324 -15.45 1.12 -11.95
CA SER A 324 -16.05 0.41 -10.81
C SER A 324 -15.07 -0.49 -10.05
N SER A 325 -13.87 -0.73 -10.56
CA SER A 325 -12.84 -1.48 -9.82
C SER A 325 -11.95 -0.61 -8.93
N ALA A 326 -12.10 0.71 -8.98
CA ALA A 326 -11.44 1.62 -8.06
C ALA A 326 -12.07 1.59 -6.66
N ASP A 327 -11.44 2.27 -5.71
CA ASP A 327 -11.85 2.27 -4.31
C ASP A 327 -12.88 3.35 -3.94
N GLY A 328 -13.23 4.24 -4.87
CA GLY A 328 -14.15 5.34 -4.63
C GLY A 328 -13.59 6.48 -3.79
N ILE A 329 -12.35 6.41 -3.36
CA ILE A 329 -11.68 7.37 -2.47
C ILE A 329 -10.72 8.25 -3.30
N ALA A 330 -10.86 9.56 -3.23
CA ALA A 330 -9.82 10.47 -3.74
C ALA A 330 -8.73 10.67 -2.69
N GLN A 331 -7.48 10.75 -3.10
CA GLN A 331 -6.35 10.99 -2.21
C GLN A 331 -5.21 11.72 -2.95
N GLY A 332 -4.72 12.80 -2.37
CA GLY A 332 -3.75 13.66 -3.03
C GLY A 332 -4.29 14.16 -4.37
N VAL A 333 -3.56 13.92 -5.45
CA VAL A 333 -3.97 14.32 -6.81
C VAL A 333 -4.82 13.27 -7.53
N ALA A 334 -4.98 12.08 -6.94
CA ALA A 334 -5.73 11.00 -7.55
C ALA A 334 -7.23 11.09 -7.24
N GLY A 335 -8.05 11.00 -8.28
CA GLY A 335 -9.51 10.99 -8.18
C GLY A 335 -10.06 9.67 -7.64
N THR A 336 -11.38 9.64 -7.40
CA THR A 336 -12.09 8.49 -6.82
C THR A 336 -11.98 7.22 -7.66
N LYS A 337 -11.89 7.35 -8.98
CA LYS A 337 -11.79 6.21 -9.92
C LYS A 337 -10.36 5.85 -10.30
N GLU A 338 -9.37 6.63 -9.88
CA GLU A 338 -8.00 6.41 -10.30
C GLU A 338 -7.23 5.54 -9.30
N MET A 339 -6.47 4.58 -9.83
CA MET A 339 -5.57 3.73 -9.07
C MET A 339 -4.21 3.65 -9.78
N ARG A 340 -3.12 3.56 -8.98
CA ARG A 340 -1.79 3.31 -9.53
C ARG A 340 -1.68 1.88 -10.05
N THR A 341 -1.07 1.69 -11.21
CA THR A 341 -0.66 0.36 -11.65
C THR A 341 0.31 -0.26 -10.65
N SER A 342 -0.11 -1.32 -9.99
CA SER A 342 0.76 -2.05 -9.04
C SER A 342 1.84 -2.84 -9.76
N PRO A 343 3.10 -2.87 -9.26
CA PRO A 343 4.11 -3.81 -9.71
C PRO A 343 3.62 -5.26 -9.58
N LEU A 344 3.95 -6.09 -10.58
CA LEU A 344 3.56 -7.50 -10.57
C LEU A 344 4.66 -8.43 -10.05
N TRP A 345 5.89 -7.95 -9.83
CA TRP A 345 6.92 -8.79 -9.24
C TRP A 345 6.51 -9.29 -7.85
N GLY A 346 6.81 -10.55 -7.55
CA GLY A 346 6.38 -11.21 -6.32
C GLY A 346 4.90 -11.57 -6.25
N ILE A 347 4.14 -11.37 -7.33
CA ILE A 347 2.69 -11.67 -7.35
C ILE A 347 2.40 -13.16 -7.05
N ARG A 348 3.34 -14.05 -7.40
CA ARG A 348 3.20 -15.51 -7.20
C ARG A 348 3.02 -15.95 -5.76
N VAL A 349 3.48 -15.14 -4.80
CA VAL A 349 3.38 -15.45 -3.36
C VAL A 349 2.26 -14.68 -2.66
N ARG A 350 1.55 -13.81 -3.40
CA ARG A 350 0.41 -13.09 -2.84
C ARG A 350 -0.81 -13.98 -2.70
N GLN A 351 -1.54 -13.82 -1.61
CA GLN A 351 -2.75 -14.59 -1.31
C GLN A 351 -4.02 -13.83 -1.72
N LEU A 352 -3.96 -12.50 -1.73
CA LEU A 352 -5.06 -11.62 -2.07
C LEU A 352 -4.58 -10.60 -3.12
N PHE A 353 -5.47 -10.28 -4.04
CA PHE A 353 -5.22 -9.40 -5.16
C PHE A 353 -6.25 -8.27 -5.19
N MET A 354 -6.04 -7.28 -6.04
CA MET A 354 -6.71 -6.00 -6.09
C MET A 354 -6.36 -5.15 -4.86
N HIS A 355 -6.78 -3.89 -4.85
CA HIS A 355 -6.47 -2.96 -3.76
C HIS A 355 -7.13 -3.33 -2.43
N ASP A 356 -8.24 -4.02 -2.48
CA ASP A 356 -9.06 -4.40 -1.31
C ASP A 356 -9.02 -5.89 -0.97
N GLY A 357 -8.26 -6.69 -1.73
CA GLY A 357 -8.14 -8.12 -1.50
C GLY A 357 -9.33 -8.95 -1.94
N ARG A 358 -10.26 -8.38 -2.75
CA ARG A 358 -11.48 -9.08 -3.21
C ARG A 358 -11.22 -10.31 -4.07
N ALA A 359 -10.08 -10.37 -4.73
CA ALA A 359 -9.70 -11.49 -5.57
C ALA A 359 -8.72 -12.42 -4.83
N THR A 360 -8.98 -13.72 -4.87
CA THR A 360 -8.17 -14.77 -4.23
C THR A 360 -7.37 -15.60 -5.25
N THR A 361 -7.60 -15.35 -6.55
CA THR A 361 -6.86 -15.98 -7.65
C THR A 361 -6.43 -14.95 -8.68
N LEU A 362 -5.37 -15.23 -9.44
CA LEU A 362 -4.93 -14.39 -10.54
C LEU A 362 -6.04 -14.23 -11.59
N GLN A 363 -6.80 -15.28 -11.87
CA GLN A 363 -7.94 -15.21 -12.78
C GLN A 363 -9.00 -14.22 -12.31
N GLN A 364 -9.39 -14.27 -11.03
CA GLN A 364 -10.34 -13.32 -10.46
C GLN A 364 -9.79 -11.89 -10.52
N ALA A 365 -8.49 -11.69 -10.28
CA ALA A 365 -7.86 -10.39 -10.40
C ALA A 365 -7.93 -9.85 -11.84
N ILE A 366 -7.64 -10.68 -12.86
CA ILE A 366 -7.76 -10.28 -14.27
C ILE A 366 -9.21 -9.89 -14.60
N LEU A 367 -10.17 -10.72 -14.20
CA LEU A 367 -11.59 -10.48 -14.46
C LEU A 367 -12.14 -9.27 -13.67
N GLY A 368 -11.47 -8.89 -12.60
CA GLY A 368 -11.83 -7.74 -11.76
C GLY A 368 -11.42 -6.38 -12.32
N HIS A 369 -10.69 -6.30 -13.45
CA HIS A 369 -10.31 -5.03 -14.04
C HIS A 369 -11.48 -4.40 -14.82
N ALA A 370 -11.80 -3.15 -14.49
CA ALA A 370 -12.78 -2.32 -15.20
C ALA A 370 -12.13 -1.01 -15.70
N GLY A 371 -12.91 -0.03 -16.12
CA GLY A 371 -12.39 1.23 -16.64
C GLY A 371 -11.42 1.00 -17.80
N GLU A 372 -10.22 1.57 -17.72
CA GLU A 372 -9.18 1.42 -18.73
C GLU A 372 -8.73 -0.06 -18.92
N GLY A 373 -8.91 -0.93 -17.91
CA GLY A 373 -8.60 -2.36 -17.99
C GLY A 373 -9.66 -3.22 -18.73
N THR A 374 -10.83 -2.66 -19.06
CA THR A 374 -11.97 -3.42 -19.61
C THR A 374 -11.63 -4.13 -20.91
N SER A 375 -10.88 -3.50 -21.83
CA SER A 375 -10.51 -4.11 -23.11
C SER A 375 -9.65 -5.37 -22.92
N SER A 376 -8.70 -5.34 -22.02
CA SER A 376 -7.84 -6.49 -21.69
C SER A 376 -8.63 -7.62 -21.01
N THR A 377 -9.56 -7.29 -20.09
CA THR A 377 -10.48 -8.26 -19.49
C THR A 377 -11.35 -8.95 -20.55
N GLN A 378 -11.94 -8.19 -21.45
CA GLN A 378 -12.73 -8.75 -22.55
C GLN A 378 -11.89 -9.62 -23.50
N ALA A 379 -10.65 -9.21 -23.80
CA ALA A 379 -9.74 -10.02 -24.58
C ALA A 379 -9.40 -11.34 -23.86
N TYR A 380 -9.17 -11.30 -22.55
CA TYR A 380 -8.93 -12.50 -21.73
C TYR A 380 -10.10 -13.50 -21.80
N THR A 381 -11.35 -13.04 -21.75
CA THR A 381 -12.52 -13.93 -21.80
C THR A 381 -12.70 -14.63 -23.15
N ARG A 382 -12.08 -14.10 -24.22
CA ARG A 382 -12.09 -14.69 -25.57
C ARG A 382 -10.95 -15.67 -25.82
N LEU A 383 -9.98 -15.76 -24.91
CA LEU A 383 -8.87 -16.70 -25.02
C LEU A 383 -9.35 -18.15 -24.87
N SER A 384 -8.70 -19.07 -25.57
CA SER A 384 -8.86 -20.50 -25.29
C SER A 384 -8.39 -20.83 -23.88
N ALA A 385 -8.88 -21.93 -23.30
CA ALA A 385 -8.46 -22.42 -22.00
C ALA A 385 -6.93 -22.63 -21.89
N ILE A 386 -6.30 -23.05 -23.01
CA ILE A 386 -4.84 -23.20 -23.10
C ILE A 386 -4.15 -21.84 -22.93
N GLN A 387 -4.59 -20.81 -23.66
CA GLN A 387 -4.02 -19.47 -23.58
C GLN A 387 -4.23 -18.83 -22.21
N GLN A 388 -5.41 -19.02 -21.60
CA GLN A 388 -5.66 -18.56 -20.21
C GLN A 388 -4.69 -19.23 -19.23
N SER A 389 -4.51 -20.55 -19.33
CA SER A 389 -3.56 -21.30 -18.52
C SER A 389 -2.11 -20.84 -18.73
N GLN A 390 -1.72 -20.57 -19.98
CA GLN A 390 -0.39 -20.02 -20.30
C GLN A 390 -0.16 -18.66 -19.65
N LEU A 391 -1.14 -17.75 -19.72
CA LEU A 391 -1.06 -16.45 -19.07
C LEU A 391 -0.89 -16.57 -17.55
N ILE A 392 -1.68 -17.42 -16.90
CA ILE A 392 -1.55 -17.67 -15.47
C ILE A 392 -0.17 -18.26 -15.13
N ALA A 393 0.33 -19.19 -15.96
CA ALA A 393 1.67 -19.75 -15.79
C ALA A 393 2.77 -18.67 -15.89
N PHE A 394 2.63 -17.69 -16.80
CA PHE A 394 3.53 -16.56 -16.89
C PHE A 394 3.46 -15.69 -15.61
N LEU A 395 2.28 -15.23 -15.22
CA LEU A 395 2.11 -14.42 -14.02
C LEU A 395 2.63 -15.10 -12.76
N SER A 396 2.55 -16.43 -12.71
CA SER A 396 3.08 -17.25 -11.61
C SER A 396 4.62 -17.35 -11.62
N THR A 397 5.31 -16.80 -12.61
CA THR A 397 6.77 -16.66 -12.60
C THR A 397 7.23 -15.33 -11.98
N LEU A 398 6.35 -14.33 -11.87
CA LEU A 398 6.67 -12.98 -11.40
C LEU A 398 6.60 -12.82 -9.84
#